data_1f5f1a674cb2211808ba2b309e21b616
#
_entry.id   1f5f1a674cb2211808ba2b309e21b616
#
_cell.length_a   1.000
_cell.length_b   1.000
_cell.length_c   1.000
_cell.angle_alpha   90.00
_cell.angle_beta   90.00
_cell.angle_gamma   90.00
#
_symmetry.space_group_name_H-M   'P 1'
#
loop_
_entity.id
_entity.type
_entity.pdbx_description
1 polymer ?
#
loop_
_entity_poly.entity_id
_entity_poly.type
_entity_poly.pdbx_seq_one_letter_code
_entity_poly.pdbx_strand_id
1 'polypeptide(L)' 'MEKDVVCGMQVDPAKAAATSQYRGKTYYFCAKSCKERFDANPEQYVK' A
#
# COMPACT_ATOMS: atom_id res chain seq x y z
N MET A 1 8.70 5.21 8.61
CA MET A 1 8.47 4.93 7.18
C MET A 1 7.76 3.60 7.02
N GLU A 2 6.77 3.56 6.17
CA GLU A 2 6.04 2.34 5.86
C GLU A 2 6.47 1.81 4.49
N LYS A 3 6.41 0.51 4.32
CA LYS A 3 6.80 -0.08 3.06
C LYS A 3 5.59 -0.25 2.15
N ASP A 4 5.72 0.19 0.91
CA ASP A 4 4.73 -0.05 -0.13
C ASP A 4 4.88 -1.49 -0.61
N VAL A 5 3.89 -2.33 -0.29
CA VAL A 5 3.97 -3.76 -0.61
C VAL A 5 3.87 -4.03 -2.11
N VAL A 6 3.41 -3.06 -2.88
CA VAL A 6 3.31 -3.20 -4.34
C VAL A 6 4.61 -2.80 -5.01
N CYS A 7 5.12 -1.61 -4.68
CA CYS A 7 6.36 -1.09 -5.26
C CYS A 7 7.61 -1.60 -4.56
N GLY A 8 7.50 -1.94 -3.28
CA GLY A 8 8.64 -2.33 -2.47
C GLY A 8 9.47 -1.16 -1.98
N MET A 9 9.01 0.07 -2.17
CA MET A 9 9.72 1.26 -1.75
C MET A 9 9.18 1.76 -0.41
N GLN A 10 10.00 2.50 0.31
CA GLN A 10 9.57 3.10 1.57
C GLN A 10 8.73 4.35 1.31
N VAL A 11 7.65 4.48 2.04
CA VAL A 11 6.71 5.59 1.90
C VAL A 11 6.53 6.26 3.25
N ASP A 12 6.62 7.58 3.26
CA ASP A 12 6.32 8.36 4.46
C ASP A 12 4.79 8.39 4.64
N PRO A 13 4.26 7.87 5.76
CA PRO A 13 2.80 7.85 5.97
C PRO A 13 2.16 9.22 5.85
N ALA A 14 2.89 10.28 6.21
CA ALA A 14 2.38 11.64 6.12
C ALA A 14 2.33 12.15 4.69
N LYS A 15 3.06 11.51 3.77
CA LYS A 15 3.16 11.94 2.38
C LYS A 15 2.66 10.90 1.40
N ALA A 16 2.07 9.83 1.89
CA ALA A 16 1.59 8.76 1.02
C ALA A 16 0.52 9.31 0.06
N ALA A 17 0.63 8.92 -1.21
CA ALA A 17 -0.33 9.33 -2.22
C ALA A 17 -1.69 8.65 -2.02
N ALA A 18 -1.68 7.44 -1.47
CA ALA A 18 -2.91 6.70 -1.23
C ALA A 18 -2.70 5.74 -0.06
N THR A 19 -3.80 5.32 0.55
CA THR A 19 -3.77 4.35 1.65
C THR A 19 -4.88 3.33 1.46
N SER A 20 -4.70 2.16 2.08
CA SER A 20 -5.72 1.14 2.07
C SER A 20 -5.66 0.34 3.37
N GLN A 21 -6.78 -0.22 3.79
CA GLN A 21 -6.82 -1.09 4.96
C GLN A 21 -7.18 -2.51 4.53
N TYR A 22 -6.46 -3.47 5.10
CA TYR A 22 -6.71 -4.87 4.82
C TYR A 22 -6.37 -5.68 6.06
N ARG A 23 -7.33 -6.48 6.51
CA ARG A 23 -7.21 -7.32 7.71
C ARG A 23 -6.77 -6.53 8.94
N GLY A 24 -7.32 -5.33 9.10
CA GLY A 24 -7.06 -4.50 10.26
C GLY A 24 -5.73 -3.78 10.24
N LYS A 25 -5.00 -3.84 9.13
CA LYS A 25 -3.74 -3.13 8.98
C LYS A 25 -3.83 -2.09 7.88
N THR A 26 -3.24 -0.93 8.12
CA THR A 26 -3.21 0.16 7.15
C THR A 26 -1.96 0.06 6.30
N TYR A 27 -2.12 0.17 4.99
CA TYR A 27 -1.03 0.14 4.03
C TYR A 27 -0.94 1.48 3.32
N TYR A 28 0.28 1.92 3.07
CA TYR A 28 0.55 3.21 2.44
C TYR A 28 1.21 2.98 1.09
N PHE A 29 0.85 3.79 0.11
CA PHE A 29 1.32 3.61 -1.27
C PHE A 29 1.94 4.88 -1.81
N CYS A 30 3.00 4.71 -2.59
CA CYS A 30 3.71 5.83 -3.19
C CYS A 30 2.92 6.47 -4.34
N ALA A 31 1.97 5.74 -4.91
CA ALA A 31 1.15 6.24 -6.00
C ALA A 31 -0.22 5.57 -5.96
N LYS A 32 -1.22 6.26 -6.53
CA LYS A 32 -2.58 5.75 -6.58
C LYS A 32 -2.66 4.43 -7.36
N SER A 33 -1.85 4.28 -8.38
CA SER A 33 -1.83 3.04 -9.16
C SER A 33 -1.42 1.85 -8.30
N CYS A 34 -0.50 2.05 -7.37
CA CYS A 34 -0.11 0.99 -6.43
C CYS A 34 -1.28 0.58 -5.56
N LYS A 35 -2.04 1.56 -5.07
CA LYS A 35 -3.24 1.27 -4.28
C LYS A 35 -4.24 0.47 -5.08
N GLU A 36 -4.47 0.85 -6.34
CA GLU A 36 -5.44 0.16 -7.19
C GLU A 36 -5.03 -1.29 -7.42
N ARG A 37 -3.74 -1.53 -7.63
CA ARG A 37 -3.23 -2.89 -7.78
C ARG A 37 -3.44 -3.70 -6.50
N PHE A 38 -3.18 -3.08 -5.36
CA PHE A 38 -3.37 -3.73 -4.08
C PHE A 38 -4.85 -4.09 -3.87
N ASP A 39 -5.74 -3.13 -4.10
CA ASP A 39 -7.18 -3.35 -3.89
C ASP A 39 -7.73 -4.43 -4.83
N ALA A 40 -7.17 -4.55 -6.03
CA ALA A 40 -7.60 -5.56 -6.97
C ALA A 40 -7.25 -6.97 -6.49
N ASN A 41 -6.11 -7.13 -5.82
CA ASN A 41 -5.67 -8.44 -5.36
C ASN A 41 -4.76 -8.33 -4.15
N PRO A 42 -5.32 -7.95 -2.99
CA PRO A 42 -4.49 -7.73 -1.80
C PRO A 42 -3.78 -8.97 -1.32
N GLU A 43 -4.37 -10.14 -1.50
CA GLU A 43 -3.76 -11.39 -1.04
C GLU A 43 -2.48 -11.74 -1.79
N GLN A 44 -2.27 -11.16 -2.98
CA GLN A 44 -1.05 -11.34 -3.73
C GLN A 44 0.13 -10.67 -3.02
N TYR A 45 -0.14 -9.58 -2.33
CA TYR A 45 0.89 -8.78 -1.67
C TYR A 45 0.99 -9.04 -0.18
N VAL A 46 -0.10 -9.44 0.43
CA VAL A 46 -0.19 -9.71 1.88
C VAL A 46 -0.57 -11.16 2.07
N LYS A 47 0.31 -11.89 2.72
CA LYS A 47 0.06 -13.33 2.97
C LYS A 47 -0.26 -13.61 4.41
#